data_e37d7856b9f594044e04acbf714d1b5a
#
_entry.id   e37d7856b9f594044e04acbf714d1b5a
#
_cell.length_a   1.000
_cell.length_b   1.000
_cell.length_c   1.000
_cell.angle_alpha   90.00
_cell.angle_beta   90.00
_cell.angle_gamma   90.00
#
_symmetry.space_group_name_H-M   'P 1'
#
loop_
_entity.id
_entity.type
_entity.pdbx_description
1 polymer ?
#
loop_
_entity_poly.entity_id
_entity_poly.type
_entity_poly.pdbx_seq_one_letter_code
_entity_poly.pdbx_strand_id
1 'polypeptide(L)'
;MGVCAFDEGNPIVLVFDCISFGKHEIKTKDGLRLQSAIDILARRIQIPSSKIEKVFYSYDILDKNRIIKDFNLPSGAVLTIKLKSN
;
A
#
# COMPACT_ATOMS: atom_id res chain seq x y z
N MET A 1 15.41 3.95 -28.36
CA MET A 1 14.68 3.58 -27.67
C MET A 1 14.17 4.39 -26.71
N GLY A 2 13.18 4.44 -26.54
CA GLY A 2 12.66 5.24 -25.63
C GLY A 2 13.16 5.02 -24.30
N VAL A 3 13.67 5.94 -23.71
CA VAL A 3 14.11 5.82 -22.44
C VAL A 3 13.00 6.09 -21.53
N CYS A 4 12.81 5.30 -20.59
CA CYS A 4 11.88 5.56 -19.59
C CYS A 4 12.25 6.66 -18.80
N ALA A 5 11.54 7.66 -18.80
CA ALA A 5 11.79 8.76 -17.98
C ALA A 5 11.47 8.53 -16.54
N PHE A 6 10.83 7.49 -16.15
CA PHE A 6 10.40 7.29 -14.82
C PHE A 6 10.56 5.88 -14.47
N ASP A 7 11.16 5.61 -13.38
CA ASP A 7 11.40 4.29 -12.87
C ASP A 7 10.44 4.03 -11.73
N GLU A 8 9.51 3.13 -11.93
CA GLU A 8 8.55 2.78 -10.89
C GLU A 8 9.10 1.77 -9.89
N GLY A 9 10.34 1.33 -10.10
CA GLY A 9 10.96 0.36 -9.22
C GLY A 9 10.65 -1.07 -9.59
N ASN A 10 10.86 -1.97 -8.64
CA ASN A 10 10.67 -3.39 -8.84
C ASN A 10 9.28 -3.82 -8.40
N PRO A 11 8.72 -4.87 -9.01
CA PRO A 11 7.43 -5.37 -8.55
C PRO A 11 7.50 -5.84 -7.11
N ILE A 12 6.47 -5.54 -6.37
CA ILE A 12 6.36 -5.95 -4.97
C ILE A 12 4.91 -6.31 -4.68
N VAL A 13 4.72 -7.30 -3.83
CA VAL A 13 3.40 -7.70 -3.37
C VAL A 13 3.23 -7.25 -1.94
N LEU A 14 2.17 -6.53 -1.66
CA LEU A 14 1.83 -6.10 -0.31
C LEU A 14 0.50 -6.74 0.08
N VAL A 15 0.44 -7.28 1.28
CA VAL A 15 -0.79 -7.87 1.79
C VAL A 15 -1.39 -6.91 2.80
N PHE A 16 -2.58 -6.43 2.54
CA PHE A 16 -3.25 -5.50 3.44
C PHE A 16 -4.28 -6.27 4.26
N ASP A 17 -4.11 -6.24 5.57
CA ASP A 17 -5.01 -6.89 6.51
C ASP A 17 -6.02 -5.85 7.01
N CYS A 18 -7.25 -5.98 6.53
CA CYS A 18 -8.34 -5.08 6.90
C CYS A 18 -9.29 -5.85 7.79
N ILE A 19 -9.49 -5.38 9.00
CA ILE A 19 -10.28 -6.10 10.00
C ILE A 19 -11.65 -6.52 9.47
N SER A 20 -12.33 -5.62 8.78
CA SER A 20 -13.68 -5.90 8.31
C SER A 20 -13.72 -6.55 6.93
N PHE A 21 -12.64 -6.49 6.17
CA PHE A 21 -12.62 -6.94 4.78
C PHE A 21 -11.66 -8.08 4.51
N GLY A 22 -10.93 -8.52 5.54
CA GLY A 22 -9.96 -9.60 5.39
C GLY A 22 -8.64 -9.16 4.78
N LYS A 23 -7.86 -10.10 4.36
CA LYS A 23 -6.56 -9.83 3.76
C LYS A 23 -6.66 -9.75 2.26
N HIS A 24 -5.99 -8.77 1.68
CA HIS A 24 -5.97 -8.58 0.22
C HIS A 24 -4.55 -8.40 -0.27
N GLU A 25 -4.18 -9.15 -1.27
CA GLU A 25 -2.88 -9.05 -1.91
C GLU A 25 -2.92 -7.99 -2.98
N ILE A 26 -2.05 -7.02 -2.89
CA ILE A 26 -1.97 -5.94 -3.86
C ILE A 26 -0.61 -6.00 -4.55
N LYS A 27 -0.61 -6.13 -5.85
CA LYS A 27 0.60 -6.11 -6.64
C LYS A 27 0.88 -4.69 -7.10
N THR A 28 2.06 -4.19 -6.81
CA THR A 28 2.44 -2.84 -7.16
C THR A 28 3.95 -2.79 -7.43
N LYS A 29 4.53 -1.63 -7.43
CA LYS A 29 5.97 -1.45 -7.60
C LYS A 29 6.51 -0.58 -6.49
N ASP A 30 7.72 -0.87 -6.05
CA ASP A 30 8.29 -0.24 -4.86
C ASP A 30 8.76 1.20 -5.10
N GLY A 31 8.84 1.64 -6.34
CA GLY A 31 9.14 3.02 -6.65
C GLY A 31 7.93 3.95 -6.60
N LEU A 32 6.74 3.38 -6.42
CA LEU A 32 5.52 4.17 -6.28
C LEU A 32 5.28 4.50 -4.81
N ARG A 33 4.44 5.48 -4.57
CA ARG A 33 4.07 5.82 -3.20
C ARG A 33 3.14 4.78 -2.62
N LEU A 34 3.18 4.64 -1.30
CA LEU A 34 2.28 3.72 -0.61
C LEU A 34 0.81 4.06 -0.90
N GLN A 35 0.51 5.35 -1.08
CA GLN A 35 -0.84 5.78 -1.40
C GLN A 35 -1.37 5.10 -2.68
N SER A 36 -0.50 4.85 -3.66
CA SER A 36 -0.92 4.15 -4.89
C SER A 36 -1.44 2.76 -4.61
N ALA A 37 -0.77 2.02 -3.73
CA ALA A 37 -1.23 0.69 -3.34
C ALA A 37 -2.53 0.78 -2.53
N ILE A 38 -2.65 1.79 -1.69
CA ILE A 38 -3.85 2.01 -0.90
C ILE A 38 -5.04 2.30 -1.80
N ASP A 39 -4.84 3.07 -2.87
CA ASP A 39 -5.90 3.39 -3.82
C ASP A 39 -6.40 2.12 -4.53
N ILE A 40 -5.49 1.22 -4.87
CA ILE A 40 -5.87 -0.06 -5.49
C ILE A 40 -6.69 -0.88 -4.49
N LEU A 41 -6.24 -0.93 -3.25
CA LEU A 41 -6.96 -1.65 -2.19
C LEU A 41 -8.37 -1.08 -2.00
N ALA A 42 -8.47 0.24 -1.93
CA ALA A 42 -9.76 0.91 -1.71
C ALA A 42 -10.75 0.56 -2.82
N ARG A 43 -10.29 0.52 -4.06
CA ARG A 43 -11.14 0.12 -5.17
C ARG A 43 -11.57 -1.34 -5.06
N ARG A 44 -10.67 -2.20 -4.62
CA ARG A 44 -10.95 -3.63 -4.50
C ARG A 44 -12.03 -3.90 -3.44
N ILE A 45 -11.96 -3.19 -2.32
CA ILE A 45 -12.94 -3.38 -1.25
C ILE A 45 -14.10 -2.37 -1.32
N GLN A 46 -14.10 -1.55 -2.35
CA GLN A 46 -15.22 -0.64 -2.68
C GLN A 46 -15.50 0.40 -1.60
N ILE A 47 -14.43 1.01 -1.10
CA ILE A 47 -14.56 2.12 -0.16
C ILE A 47 -13.73 3.29 -0.68
N PRO A 48 -14.01 4.52 -0.25
CA PRO A 48 -13.16 5.66 -0.59
C PRO A 48 -11.77 5.48 0.05
N SER A 49 -10.73 5.84 -0.66
CA SER A 49 -9.37 5.74 -0.10
C SER A 49 -9.21 6.62 1.13
N SER A 50 -10.00 7.68 1.25
CA SER A 50 -9.97 8.55 2.42
C SER A 50 -10.45 7.85 3.69
N LYS A 51 -11.16 6.73 3.59
CA LYS A 51 -11.56 5.95 4.75
C LYS A 51 -10.38 5.23 5.38
N ILE A 52 -9.32 5.01 4.64
CA ILE A 52 -8.14 4.35 5.18
C ILE A 52 -7.34 5.41 5.93
N GLU A 53 -7.39 5.33 7.25
CA GLU A 53 -6.77 6.35 8.10
C GLU A 53 -5.27 6.11 8.24
N LYS A 54 -4.88 4.91 8.64
CA LYS A 54 -3.49 4.59 8.92
C LYS A 54 -3.12 3.23 8.39
N VAL A 55 -1.85 3.07 8.07
CA VAL A 55 -1.27 1.81 7.65
C VAL A 55 -0.13 1.50 8.60
N PHE A 56 -0.10 0.30 9.13
CA PHE A 56 0.94 -0.12 10.07
C PHE A 56 1.70 -1.30 9.50
N TYR A 57 3.00 -1.32 9.73
CA TYR A 57 3.82 -2.50 9.46
C TYR A 57 4.50 -2.83 10.78
N SER A 58 4.16 -3.98 11.35
CA SER A 58 4.60 -4.34 12.68
C SER A 58 4.05 -3.30 13.67
N TYR A 59 4.90 -2.52 14.32
CA TYR A 59 4.45 -1.50 15.25
C TYR A 59 4.62 -0.09 14.70
N ASP A 60 5.05 0.03 13.44
CA ASP A 60 5.35 1.33 12.86
C ASP A 60 4.20 1.83 12.00
N ILE A 61 3.90 3.11 12.11
CA ILE A 61 2.92 3.76 11.25
C ILE A 61 3.66 4.20 9.99
N LEU A 62 3.16 3.80 8.84
CA LEU A 62 3.79 4.15 7.57
C LEU A 62 3.14 5.40 6.99
N ASP A 63 3.99 6.31 6.49
CA ASP A 63 3.51 7.52 5.81
C ASP A 63 3.07 7.16 4.40
N LYS A 64 1.81 7.38 4.09
CA LYS A 64 1.24 7.02 2.79
C LYS A 64 1.84 7.81 1.64
N ASN A 65 2.45 8.94 1.92
CA ASN A 65 3.05 9.77 0.89
C ASN A 65 4.50 9.39 0.56
N ARG A 66 5.07 8.46 1.32
CA ARG A 66 6.44 8.00 1.07
C ARG A 66 6.45 6.90 0.01
N ILE A 67 7.58 6.79 -0.65
CA ILE A 67 7.80 5.73 -1.64
C ILE A 67 7.95 4.40 -0.90
N ILE A 68 7.35 3.36 -1.43
CA ILE A 68 7.31 2.06 -0.77
C ILE A 68 8.71 1.53 -0.42
N LYS A 69 9.67 1.70 -1.31
CA LYS A 69 11.03 1.19 -1.07
C LYS A 69 11.72 1.87 0.11
N ASP A 70 11.27 3.06 0.53
CA ASP A 70 11.84 3.75 1.68
C ASP A 70 11.60 3.00 2.98
N PHE A 71 10.61 2.10 2.99
CA PHE A 71 10.30 1.33 4.18
C PHE A 71 11.04 0.00 4.26
N ASN A 72 11.77 -0.35 3.19
CA ASN A 72 12.49 -1.63 3.10
C ASN A 72 11.60 -2.86 3.36
N LEU A 73 10.40 -2.83 2.84
CA LEU A 73 9.45 -3.93 3.04
C LEU A 73 9.80 -5.10 2.12
N PRO A 74 9.73 -6.33 2.63
CA PRO A 74 9.88 -7.49 1.77
C PRO A 74 8.62 -7.70 0.93
N SER A 75 8.77 -8.37 -0.20
CA SER A 75 7.60 -8.75 -0.99
C SER A 75 6.76 -9.73 -0.16
N GLY A 76 5.47 -9.49 -0.12
CA GLY A 76 4.57 -10.27 0.73
C GLY A 76 4.42 -9.71 2.13
N ALA A 77 4.97 -8.53 2.40
CA ALA A 77 4.82 -7.90 3.71
C ALA A 77 3.34 -7.69 4.04
N VAL A 78 2.97 -8.00 5.28
CA VAL A 78 1.59 -7.84 5.74
C VAL A 78 1.46 -6.50 6.45
N LEU A 79 0.61 -5.65 5.92
CA LEU A 79 0.37 -4.32 6.47
C LEU A 79 -1.04 -4.28 7.06
N THR A 80 -1.16 -3.72 8.24
CA THR A 80 -2.45 -3.62 8.92
C THR A 80 -3.08 -2.27 8.58
N ILE A 81 -4.35 -2.29 8.23
CA ILE A 81 -5.08 -1.09 7.85
C ILE A 81 -6.02 -0.69 8.97
N LYS A 82 -5.97 0.58 9.34
CA LYS A 82 -6.94 1.14 10.27
C LYS A 82 -7.89 2.04 9.48
N LEU A 83 -9.17 1.78 9.58
CA LEU A 83 -10.19 2.59 8.92
C LEU A 83 -10.67 3.69 9.86
N LYS A 84 -11.12 4.78 9.28
CA LYS A 84 -11.69 5.87 10.06
C LYS A 84 -13.00 5.43 10.67
N SER A 85 -13.19 5.80 11.92
CA SER A 85 -14.49 5.62 12.53
C SER A 85 -15.37 6.80 12.20
N ASN A 86 -16.62 6.57 12.10
CA ASN A 86 -17.57 7.65 11.85
C ASN A 86 -18.12 8.17 13.15
#